data_a24ceeb37a0842e34e8d061e6bd4b80b
#
_entry.id   a24ceeb37a0842e34e8d061e6bd4b80b
#
_cell.length_a   1.000
_cell.length_b   1.000
_cell.length_c   1.000
_cell.angle_alpha   90.00
_cell.angle_beta   90.00
_cell.angle_gamma   90.00
#
_symmetry.space_group_name_H-M   'P 1'
#
loop_
_entity.id
_entity.type
_entity.pdbx_description
1 polymer ?
#
loop_
_entity_poly.entity_id
_entity_poly.type
_entity_poly.pdbx_seq_one_letter_code
_entity_poly.pdbx_strand_id
1 'polypeptide(L)'
;MAQFTFTNNTYAGEALAGFMASTLLEADSVKRGLLTVINDVKARKIILDVDDDVKLQDPSGIFNDQGTTASQTETYLDPVVFEFMKQEQWDKLIQSWESSAIGAGSFKDYEGVVDLSDFMVQRYLTKIQIANERLYWLGKGATKEATFTAAFTGLLPTISAAAGVYKVSLTGNAAATMAATAIANTGIVTVASTANLADGDVVTVLMTAGGTLAESTVGGTYNGVLLNVEQSYFITVLSATTFKLVRNYNDINTRKPATFTGTAATAATITFINASNVLSVLGGVYGTLDPADRMQEDFNLQIPLHVGYAYAQAQANKAVNVLNAFTDVKKMDYLGIPLQLMNHWKANTILGARTSNLFLGVDLLGDSSELSTVYMKPYTNDNVVRMKARMKAAVNYKFANELFYLSA
;
A
#
# COMPACT_ATOMS: atom_id res chain seq x y z
N MET A 1 -14.19 39.41 25.72
CA MET A 1 -13.44 38.40 24.95
C MET A 1 -13.81 37.05 25.55
N ALA A 2 -14.45 36.23 24.76
CA ALA A 2 -14.73 34.85 25.19
C ALA A 2 -13.38 34.12 25.30
N GLN A 3 -13.09 33.63 26.48
CA GLN A 3 -11.85 32.90 26.77
C GLN A 3 -12.09 31.47 26.28
N PHE A 4 -11.50 31.09 25.16
CA PHE A 4 -11.54 29.71 24.70
C PHE A 4 -10.77 28.84 25.70
N THR A 5 -11.46 27.92 26.32
CA THR A 5 -10.88 26.94 27.21
C THR A 5 -10.68 25.65 26.40
N PHE A 6 -9.44 25.29 26.12
CA PHE A 6 -9.13 24.00 25.56
C PHE A 6 -9.03 22.98 26.70
N THR A 7 -9.88 21.97 26.66
CA THR A 7 -9.84 20.88 27.62
C THR A 7 -8.86 19.84 27.13
N ASN A 8 -7.81 19.57 27.90
CA ASN A 8 -6.89 18.49 27.61
C ASN A 8 -7.61 17.16 27.83
N ASN A 9 -7.80 16.40 26.75
CA ASN A 9 -8.53 15.15 26.79
C ASN A 9 -7.55 13.99 26.56
N THR A 10 -7.64 12.99 27.41
CA THR A 10 -6.97 11.71 27.23
C THR A 10 -8.02 10.61 27.32
N TYR A 11 -8.13 9.83 26.28
CA TYR A 11 -9.02 8.69 26.19
C TYR A 11 -8.20 7.42 26.15
N ALA A 12 -8.59 6.42 26.97
CA ALA A 12 -7.96 5.11 27.01
C ALA A 12 -9.01 4.00 27.24
N GLY A 13 -8.65 2.78 26.92
CA GLY A 13 -9.50 1.61 27.14
C GLY A 13 -10.83 1.66 26.36
N GLU A 14 -11.91 1.33 27.01
CA GLU A 14 -13.24 1.16 26.40
C GLU A 14 -13.80 2.45 25.79
N ALA A 15 -13.52 3.61 26.38
CA ALA A 15 -13.92 4.91 25.84
C ALA A 15 -13.26 5.24 24.47
N LEU A 16 -12.16 4.57 24.15
CA LEU A 16 -11.42 4.75 22.91
C LEU A 16 -11.81 3.76 21.82
N ALA A 17 -12.58 2.73 22.13
CA ALA A 17 -12.89 1.62 21.22
C ALA A 17 -13.46 2.08 19.88
N GLY A 18 -14.35 3.08 19.88
CA GLY A 18 -14.95 3.64 18.67
C GLY A 18 -13.92 4.32 17.76
N PHE A 19 -12.97 5.07 18.33
CA PHE A 19 -11.89 5.69 17.57
C PHE A 19 -10.92 4.62 17.01
N MET A 20 -10.57 3.63 17.81
CA MET A 20 -9.71 2.53 17.37
C MET A 20 -10.36 1.70 16.26
N ALA A 21 -11.65 1.40 16.38
CA ALA A 21 -12.38 0.73 15.33
C ALA A 21 -12.36 1.55 14.03
N SER A 22 -12.64 2.84 14.08
CA SER A 22 -12.64 3.69 12.90
C SER A 22 -11.24 3.90 12.30
N THR A 23 -10.18 3.87 13.08
CA THR A 23 -8.81 4.04 12.56
C THR A 23 -8.20 2.75 12.01
N LEU A 24 -8.44 1.62 12.63
CA LEU A 24 -7.84 0.34 12.29
C LEU A 24 -8.69 -0.46 11.28
N LEU A 25 -10.02 -0.46 11.45
CA LEU A 25 -10.93 -1.28 10.64
C LEU A 25 -11.51 -0.55 9.43
N GLU A 26 -11.38 0.77 9.34
CA GLU A 26 -11.86 1.54 8.19
C GLU A 26 -10.78 1.79 7.13
N ALA A 27 -9.63 1.13 7.20
CA ALA A 27 -8.69 1.03 6.10
C ALA A 27 -9.38 0.44 4.85
N ASP A 28 -9.01 0.91 3.66
CA ASP A 28 -9.72 0.59 2.40
C ASP A 28 -9.78 -0.92 2.12
N SER A 29 -8.68 -1.64 2.33
CA SER A 29 -8.64 -3.10 2.13
C SER A 29 -9.48 -3.87 3.15
N VAL A 30 -9.57 -3.38 4.39
CA VAL A 30 -10.41 -4.01 5.43
C VAL A 30 -11.89 -3.81 5.11
N LYS A 31 -12.29 -2.58 4.72
CA LYS A 31 -13.68 -2.29 4.28
C LYS A 31 -14.13 -3.15 3.10
N ARG A 32 -13.22 -3.44 2.19
CA ARG A 32 -13.49 -4.29 1.02
C ARG A 32 -13.43 -5.78 1.31
N GLY A 33 -13.12 -6.18 2.55
CA GLY A 33 -13.03 -7.58 2.96
C GLY A 33 -11.83 -8.32 2.36
N LEU A 34 -10.74 -7.60 2.01
CA LEU A 34 -9.52 -8.22 1.47
C LEU A 34 -8.62 -8.82 2.54
N LEU A 35 -8.87 -8.48 3.80
CA LEU A 35 -8.16 -8.99 4.97
C LEU A 35 -9.16 -9.58 5.97
N THR A 36 -8.85 -10.77 6.47
CA THR A 36 -9.61 -11.37 7.57
C THR A 36 -9.18 -10.76 8.89
N VAL A 37 -10.10 -10.08 9.56
CA VAL A 37 -9.81 -9.38 10.82
C VAL A 37 -9.96 -10.32 12.00
N ILE A 38 -8.93 -10.34 12.86
CA ILE A 38 -8.94 -11.04 14.15
C ILE A 38 -8.87 -9.97 15.26
N ASN A 39 -9.93 -9.87 16.02
CA ASN A 39 -10.01 -8.93 17.16
C ASN A 39 -9.32 -9.49 18.41
N ASP A 40 -9.03 -8.59 19.36
CA ASP A 40 -8.48 -8.92 20.69
C ASP A 40 -7.14 -9.66 20.67
N VAL A 41 -6.27 -9.30 19.74
CA VAL A 41 -4.91 -9.85 19.67
C VAL A 41 -4.00 -9.06 20.60
N LYS A 42 -4.06 -9.36 21.91
CA LYS A 42 -3.26 -8.69 22.95
C LYS A 42 -1.81 -9.16 22.99
N ALA A 43 -1.57 -10.43 22.68
CA ALA A 43 -0.24 -11.04 22.63
C ALA A 43 -0.11 -11.84 21.35
N ARG A 44 1.07 -12.44 21.12
CA ARG A 44 1.31 -13.33 19.99
C ARG A 44 0.21 -14.38 19.89
N LYS A 45 -0.49 -14.43 18.76
CA LYS A 45 -1.51 -15.42 18.43
C LYS A 45 -1.01 -16.36 17.35
N ILE A 46 -1.15 -17.65 17.59
CA ILE A 46 -0.76 -18.70 16.65
C ILE A 46 -1.90 -18.92 15.67
N ILE A 47 -1.59 -18.96 14.39
CA ILE A 47 -2.46 -19.45 13.32
C ILE A 47 -1.88 -20.79 12.92
N LEU A 48 -2.62 -21.85 13.21
CA LEU A 48 -2.21 -23.21 12.87
C LEU A 48 -2.59 -23.51 11.43
N ASP A 49 -1.64 -24.10 10.74
CA ASP A 49 -1.80 -24.71 9.44
C ASP A 49 -1.58 -26.22 9.57
N VAL A 50 -2.54 -27.01 9.10
CA VAL A 50 -2.43 -28.45 9.05
C VAL A 50 -2.59 -28.85 7.59
N ASP A 51 -1.51 -29.35 7.03
CA ASP A 51 -1.47 -29.88 5.67
C ASP A 51 -1.41 -31.41 5.77
N ASP A 52 -2.48 -32.06 5.31
CA ASP A 52 -2.55 -33.51 5.21
C ASP A 52 -3.13 -33.95 3.86
N ASP A 53 -2.69 -35.07 3.36
CA ASP A 53 -3.18 -35.69 2.13
C ASP A 53 -3.94 -36.96 2.44
N VAL A 54 -5.15 -37.04 1.89
CA VAL A 54 -6.01 -38.21 2.04
C VAL A 54 -6.02 -38.99 0.73
N LYS A 55 -5.53 -40.23 0.76
CA LYS A 55 -5.60 -41.15 -0.39
C LYS A 55 -6.75 -42.15 -0.21
N LEU A 56 -7.60 -42.18 -1.22
CA LEU A 56 -8.63 -43.23 -1.30
C LEU A 56 -7.99 -44.50 -1.83
N GLN A 57 -8.29 -45.62 -1.17
CA GLN A 57 -7.80 -46.95 -1.54
C GLN A 57 -8.94 -47.98 -1.59
N ASP A 58 -8.71 -49.07 -2.27
CA ASP A 58 -9.65 -50.18 -2.30
C ASP A 58 -9.80 -50.79 -0.90
N PRO A 59 -11.00 -51.28 -0.53
CA PRO A 59 -11.25 -51.88 0.77
C PRO A 59 -10.39 -53.12 0.96
N SER A 60 -9.38 -53.04 1.80
CA SER A 60 -8.45 -54.16 2.07
C SER A 60 -8.81 -54.97 3.32
N GLY A 61 -9.78 -54.50 4.11
CA GLY A 61 -10.14 -55.14 5.40
C GLY A 61 -9.08 -54.99 6.50
N ILE A 62 -7.96 -54.37 6.20
CA ILE A 62 -6.85 -54.09 7.13
C ILE A 62 -6.63 -52.59 7.12
N PHE A 63 -6.45 -52.00 8.31
CA PHE A 63 -6.06 -50.57 8.40
C PHE A 63 -4.67 -50.39 7.79
N ASN A 64 -4.63 -49.63 6.73
CA ASN A 64 -3.38 -49.26 6.05
C ASN A 64 -3.47 -47.75 5.72
N ASP A 65 -2.75 -46.95 6.48
CA ASP A 65 -2.64 -45.52 6.25
C ASP A 65 -1.75 -45.28 5.04
N GLN A 66 -2.35 -44.85 3.95
CA GLN A 66 -1.65 -44.47 2.69
C GLN A 66 -1.49 -42.96 2.54
N GLY A 67 -1.95 -42.18 3.50
CA GLY A 67 -1.81 -40.74 3.54
C GLY A 67 -0.37 -40.31 3.77
N THR A 68 -0.07 -39.08 3.47
CA THR A 68 1.14 -38.41 3.96
C THR A 68 0.97 -38.07 5.43
N THR A 69 2.06 -38.11 6.19
CA THR A 69 2.03 -37.65 7.58
C THR A 69 1.58 -36.20 7.60
N ALA A 70 0.55 -35.89 8.37
CA ALA A 70 0.08 -34.53 8.55
C ALA A 70 1.23 -33.63 9.01
N SER A 71 1.51 -32.57 8.27
CA SER A 71 2.48 -31.56 8.65
C SER A 71 1.76 -30.38 9.28
N GLN A 72 2.26 -29.91 10.41
CA GLN A 72 1.72 -28.77 11.11
C GLN A 72 2.70 -27.62 11.04
N THR A 73 2.28 -26.52 10.42
CA THR A 73 3.05 -25.30 10.35
C THR A 73 2.38 -24.21 11.19
N GLU A 74 3.17 -23.52 11.97
CA GLU A 74 2.69 -22.43 12.83
C GLU A 74 3.06 -21.09 12.23
N THR A 75 2.06 -20.25 12.01
CA THR A 75 2.24 -18.84 11.64
C THR A 75 1.79 -17.94 12.78
N TYR A 76 2.51 -16.87 13.03
CA TYR A 76 2.28 -16.03 14.20
C TYR A 76 1.77 -14.64 13.79
N LEU A 77 0.71 -14.18 14.46
CA LEU A 77 0.36 -12.76 14.54
C LEU A 77 1.02 -12.16 15.78
N ASP A 78 2.03 -11.35 15.58
CA ASP A 78 2.80 -10.71 16.65
C ASP A 78 2.45 -9.20 16.68
N PRO A 79 1.52 -8.78 17.53
CA PRO A 79 1.01 -7.41 17.50
C PRO A 79 2.03 -6.44 18.07
N VAL A 80 2.34 -5.41 17.28
CA VAL A 80 3.29 -4.35 17.61
C VAL A 80 2.54 -3.06 17.89
N VAL A 81 2.98 -2.34 18.93
CA VAL A 81 2.46 -1.01 19.26
C VAL A 81 3.11 0.01 18.35
N PHE A 82 2.31 0.86 17.74
CA PHE A 82 2.76 2.00 16.96
C PHE A 82 1.96 3.25 17.32
N GLU A 83 2.51 4.40 17.00
CA GLU A 83 1.91 5.66 17.38
C GLU A 83 1.92 6.68 16.25
N PHE A 84 0.89 7.50 16.24
CA PHE A 84 0.78 8.71 15.44
C PHE A 84 0.97 9.90 16.36
N MET A 85 1.87 10.79 16.00
CA MET A 85 2.07 12.05 16.71
C MET A 85 2.00 13.22 15.75
N LYS A 86 1.25 14.24 16.12
CA LYS A 86 1.15 15.49 15.36
C LYS A 86 1.18 16.69 16.29
N GLN A 87 1.91 17.72 15.85
CA GLN A 87 1.94 19.01 16.50
C GLN A 87 1.48 20.07 15.51
N GLU A 88 0.56 20.92 15.96
CA GLU A 88 0.04 22.06 15.20
C GLU A 88 0.21 23.36 15.98
N GLN A 89 0.47 24.45 15.28
CA GLN A 89 0.47 25.78 15.90
C GLN A 89 -0.96 26.18 16.22
N TRP A 90 -1.18 26.66 17.46
CA TRP A 90 -2.48 27.07 17.97
C TRP A 90 -3.20 28.07 17.06
N ASP A 91 -2.49 29.13 16.63
CA ASP A 91 -3.07 30.19 15.83
C ASP A 91 -3.55 29.68 14.46
N LYS A 92 -2.78 28.79 13.83
CA LYS A 92 -3.16 28.18 12.55
C LYS A 92 -4.33 27.20 12.70
N LEU A 93 -4.39 26.50 13.83
CA LEU A 93 -5.44 25.56 14.13
C LEU A 93 -6.76 26.30 14.33
N ILE A 94 -6.77 27.38 15.15
CA ILE A 94 -7.96 28.22 15.35
C ILE A 94 -8.43 28.83 14.04
N GLN A 95 -7.56 29.43 13.24
CA GLN A 95 -7.93 29.99 11.94
C GLN A 95 -8.59 28.95 11.02
N SER A 96 -8.07 27.71 10.98
CA SER A 96 -8.66 26.65 10.17
C SER A 96 -9.98 26.15 10.73
N TRP A 97 -10.14 26.09 12.04
CA TRP A 97 -11.37 25.71 12.72
C TRP A 97 -12.44 26.78 12.57
N GLU A 98 -12.13 28.06 12.81
CA GLU A 98 -13.04 29.18 12.56
C GLU A 98 -13.49 29.23 11.10
N SER A 99 -12.57 29.06 10.15
CA SER A 99 -12.88 29.02 8.72
C SER A 99 -13.82 27.86 8.34
N SER A 100 -13.77 26.74 9.07
CA SER A 100 -14.68 25.60 8.85
C SER A 100 -16.03 25.78 9.54
N ALA A 101 -16.07 26.50 10.66
CA ALA A 101 -17.26 26.73 11.48
C ALA A 101 -18.05 27.95 11.02
N ILE A 102 -17.39 28.96 10.43
CA ILE A 102 -18.01 30.19 9.93
C ILE A 102 -18.34 30.00 8.45
N GLY A 103 -19.58 29.69 8.15
CA GLY A 103 -20.08 29.80 6.77
C GLY A 103 -19.95 31.25 6.28
N ALA A 104 -19.66 31.46 5.00
CA ALA A 104 -19.43 32.75 4.39
C ALA A 104 -20.48 33.81 4.84
N GLY A 105 -20.05 34.80 5.64
CA GLY A 105 -20.81 36.01 5.92
C GLY A 105 -21.52 36.13 7.27
N SER A 106 -21.18 35.39 8.31
CA SER A 106 -21.88 35.45 9.59
C SER A 106 -20.96 35.40 10.80
N PHE A 107 -20.93 36.46 11.59
CA PHE A 107 -20.65 36.38 13.03
C PHE A 107 -21.79 35.56 13.65
N LYS A 108 -21.56 34.33 14.00
CA LYS A 108 -22.64 33.53 14.56
C LYS A 108 -22.32 32.93 15.90
N ASP A 109 -23.38 32.91 16.67
CA ASP A 109 -23.55 32.21 17.91
C ASP A 109 -22.92 30.84 17.85
N TYR A 110 -21.99 30.62 18.75
CA TYR A 110 -21.21 29.37 18.89
C TYR A 110 -22.03 28.21 19.48
N GLU A 111 -23.35 28.29 19.44
CA GLU A 111 -24.23 27.18 19.81
C GLU A 111 -24.18 26.09 18.74
N GLY A 112 -23.49 25.02 19.00
CA GLY A 112 -23.38 23.85 18.13
C GLY A 112 -22.03 23.63 17.45
N VAL A 113 -21.01 24.36 17.85
CA VAL A 113 -19.66 24.17 17.32
C VAL A 113 -19.02 22.91 17.93
N VAL A 114 -18.56 22.03 17.05
CA VAL A 114 -17.74 20.86 17.42
C VAL A 114 -16.54 21.31 18.24
N ASP A 115 -16.26 20.65 19.37
CA ASP A 115 -15.10 20.93 20.19
C ASP A 115 -13.83 20.90 19.33
N LEU A 116 -12.89 21.78 19.61
CA LEU A 116 -11.63 21.88 18.88
C LEU A 116 -10.83 20.57 18.93
N SER A 117 -10.94 19.82 20.01
CA SER A 117 -10.34 18.49 20.14
C SER A 117 -10.97 17.50 19.15
N ASP A 118 -12.29 17.50 19.03
CA ASP A 118 -13.02 16.63 18.08
C ASP A 118 -12.73 17.03 16.64
N PHE A 119 -12.63 18.33 16.36
CA PHE A 119 -12.22 18.82 15.04
C PHE A 119 -10.84 18.30 14.65
N MET A 120 -9.87 18.30 15.57
CA MET A 120 -8.54 17.73 15.33
C MET A 120 -8.61 16.22 15.06
N VAL A 121 -9.37 15.49 15.87
CA VAL A 121 -9.55 14.05 15.72
C VAL A 121 -10.12 13.73 14.34
N GLN A 122 -11.21 14.37 13.95
CA GLN A 122 -11.86 14.17 12.64
C GLN A 122 -10.93 14.53 11.47
N ARG A 123 -10.21 15.65 11.58
CA ARG A 123 -9.25 16.11 10.55
C ARG A 123 -8.15 15.08 10.28
N TYR A 124 -7.67 14.40 11.31
CA TYR A 124 -6.57 13.44 11.17
C TYR A 124 -7.04 11.99 10.96
N LEU A 125 -8.30 11.67 11.26
CA LEU A 125 -8.85 10.32 11.14
C LEU A 125 -8.58 9.70 9.77
N THR A 126 -8.99 10.36 8.70
CA THR A 126 -8.76 9.87 7.32
C THR A 126 -7.28 9.70 6.99
N LYS A 127 -6.41 10.59 7.50
CA LYS A 127 -4.97 10.48 7.28
C LYS A 127 -4.37 9.30 8.00
N ILE A 128 -4.86 9.01 9.22
CA ILE A 128 -4.44 7.83 10.00
C ILE A 128 -4.92 6.56 9.29
N GLN A 129 -6.13 6.52 8.77
CA GLN A 129 -6.66 5.39 7.99
C GLN A 129 -5.79 5.08 6.76
N ILE A 130 -5.40 6.11 5.99
CA ILE A 130 -4.49 5.96 4.85
C ILE A 130 -3.10 5.48 5.30
N ALA A 131 -2.60 6.00 6.42
CA ALA A 131 -1.31 5.58 6.95
C ALA A 131 -1.34 4.11 7.42
N ASN A 132 -2.43 3.67 8.05
CA ASN A 132 -2.64 2.29 8.46
C ASN A 132 -2.74 1.36 7.24
N GLU A 133 -3.48 1.75 6.20
CA GLU A 133 -3.53 1.00 4.93
C GLU A 133 -2.12 0.76 4.36
N ARG A 134 -1.31 1.82 4.29
CA ARG A 134 0.08 1.69 3.85
C ARG A 134 0.93 0.82 4.75
N LEU A 135 0.72 0.91 6.08
CA LEU A 135 1.45 0.12 7.06
C LEU A 135 1.13 -1.38 6.92
N TYR A 136 -0.14 -1.74 6.74
CA TYR A 136 -0.56 -3.14 6.60
C TYR A 136 0.07 -3.81 5.38
N TRP A 137 0.21 -3.08 4.28
CA TRP A 137 0.76 -3.62 3.04
C TRP A 137 2.25 -3.40 2.85
N LEU A 138 2.77 -2.21 3.16
CA LEU A 138 4.12 -1.75 2.80
C LEU A 138 5.04 -1.55 3.98
N GLY A 139 4.59 -1.81 5.21
CA GLY A 139 5.43 -1.65 6.41
C GLY A 139 6.76 -2.39 6.29
N LYS A 140 7.86 -1.77 6.70
CA LYS A 140 9.21 -2.33 6.56
C LYS A 140 9.86 -2.76 7.87
N GLY A 141 9.14 -2.69 8.98
CA GLY A 141 9.63 -3.12 10.29
C GLY A 141 10.89 -2.35 10.72
N ALA A 142 11.96 -3.07 10.99
CA ALA A 142 13.22 -2.48 11.45
C ALA A 142 13.93 -1.62 10.39
N THR A 143 13.67 -1.84 9.11
CA THR A 143 14.26 -1.08 8.00
C THR A 143 13.41 0.15 7.71
N LYS A 144 13.59 1.20 8.50
CA LYS A 144 12.84 2.45 8.35
C LYS A 144 13.36 3.26 7.17
N GLU A 145 12.50 3.54 6.21
CA GLU A 145 12.75 4.58 5.22
C GLU A 145 12.28 5.95 5.72
N ALA A 146 12.88 7.02 5.20
CA ALA A 146 12.57 8.39 5.60
C ALA A 146 11.08 8.77 5.40
N THR A 147 10.37 8.06 4.52
CA THR A 147 8.94 8.27 4.20
C THR A 147 7.99 7.35 4.92
N PHE A 148 8.46 6.22 5.40
CA PHE A 148 7.68 5.21 6.11
C PHE A 148 8.34 4.91 7.45
N THR A 149 7.84 5.52 8.52
CA THR A 149 8.09 5.05 9.87
C THR A 149 7.24 3.79 10.06
N ALA A 150 7.75 2.65 9.59
CA ALA A 150 7.04 1.41 9.73
C ALA A 150 7.29 0.84 11.13
N ALA A 151 6.22 0.61 11.86
CA ALA A 151 6.28 -0.01 13.17
C ALA A 151 6.52 -1.51 13.06
N PHE A 152 5.96 -2.16 12.05
CA PHE A 152 6.08 -3.59 11.80
C PHE A 152 6.22 -3.88 10.30
N THR A 153 6.57 -5.12 9.96
CA THR A 153 6.68 -5.56 8.57
C THR A 153 5.28 -5.82 8.00
N GLY A 154 4.94 -5.16 6.90
CA GLY A 154 3.66 -5.34 6.22
C GLY A 154 3.58 -6.65 5.43
N LEU A 155 2.40 -6.91 4.85
CA LEU A 155 2.15 -8.16 4.11
C LEU A 155 3.06 -8.33 2.90
N LEU A 156 3.25 -7.30 2.05
CA LEU A 156 4.07 -7.44 0.85
C LEU A 156 5.54 -7.78 1.12
N PRO A 157 6.25 -7.09 2.03
CA PRO A 157 7.60 -7.50 2.41
C PRO A 157 7.66 -8.90 3.03
N THR A 158 6.68 -9.26 3.87
CA THR A 158 6.59 -10.59 4.47
C THR A 158 6.42 -11.67 3.41
N ILE A 159 5.48 -11.50 2.48
CA ILE A 159 5.22 -12.43 1.36
C ILE A 159 6.43 -12.48 0.42
N SER A 160 7.06 -11.35 0.11
CA SER A 160 8.24 -11.31 -0.77
C SER A 160 9.44 -12.07 -0.20
N ALA A 161 9.58 -12.09 1.12
CA ALA A 161 10.66 -12.82 1.82
C ALA A 161 10.36 -14.31 2.04
N ALA A 162 9.06 -14.69 2.05
CA ALA A 162 8.63 -16.04 2.42
C ALA A 162 9.12 -17.11 1.43
N ALA A 163 9.50 -18.28 1.95
CA ALA A 163 9.66 -19.49 1.15
C ALA A 163 8.30 -20.12 0.86
N GLY A 164 8.15 -20.79 -0.27
CA GLY A 164 6.88 -21.46 -0.64
C GLY A 164 5.85 -20.59 -1.36
N VAL A 165 6.02 -19.28 -1.40
CA VAL A 165 5.20 -18.39 -2.23
C VAL A 165 5.60 -18.52 -3.70
N TYR A 166 4.62 -18.58 -4.60
CA TYR A 166 4.87 -18.53 -6.04
C TYR A 166 5.32 -17.13 -6.46
N LYS A 167 6.63 -16.95 -6.64
CA LYS A 167 7.22 -15.65 -7.00
C LYS A 167 7.60 -15.62 -8.47
N VAL A 168 7.15 -14.58 -9.16
CA VAL A 168 7.55 -14.27 -10.52
C VAL A 168 8.16 -12.86 -10.54
N SER A 169 9.34 -12.75 -11.13
CA SER A 169 9.98 -11.45 -11.35
C SER A 169 9.65 -10.93 -12.74
N LEU A 170 9.24 -9.68 -12.83
CA LEU A 170 9.05 -9.00 -14.12
C LEU A 170 10.37 -8.79 -14.86
N THR A 171 11.52 -8.79 -14.17
CA THR A 171 12.84 -8.63 -14.79
C THR A 171 13.17 -9.73 -15.80
N GLY A 172 12.52 -10.89 -15.70
CA GLY A 172 12.61 -11.98 -16.69
C GLY A 172 11.63 -11.86 -17.86
N ASN A 173 10.69 -10.92 -17.82
CA ASN A 173 9.68 -10.74 -18.87
C ASN A 173 10.11 -9.63 -19.83
N ALA A 174 10.58 -10.01 -21.02
CA ALA A 174 11.04 -9.08 -22.05
C ALA A 174 9.95 -8.09 -22.52
N ALA A 175 8.66 -8.41 -22.34
CA ALA A 175 7.57 -7.51 -22.69
C ALA A 175 7.34 -6.42 -21.62
N ALA A 176 7.79 -6.63 -20.38
CA ALA A 176 7.58 -5.73 -19.24
C ALA A 176 8.88 -5.05 -18.77
N THR A 177 10.01 -5.30 -19.42
CA THR A 177 11.31 -4.74 -19.07
C THR A 177 12.05 -4.20 -20.27
N MET A 178 12.86 -3.18 -20.04
CA MET A 178 13.82 -2.67 -21.02
C MET A 178 15.13 -2.28 -20.31
N ALA A 179 16.24 -2.43 -21.03
CA ALA A 179 17.52 -1.97 -20.56
C ALA A 179 17.69 -0.49 -20.86
N ALA A 180 18.08 0.28 -19.85
CA ALA A 180 18.57 1.63 -20.02
C ALA A 180 20.10 1.63 -20.12
N THR A 181 20.62 2.36 -21.09
CA THR A 181 22.07 2.51 -21.32
C THR A 181 22.66 3.69 -20.56
N ALA A 182 21.83 4.61 -20.11
CA ALA A 182 22.24 5.70 -19.24
C ALA A 182 21.05 6.30 -18.50
N ILE A 183 21.28 6.76 -17.28
CA ILE A 183 20.36 7.63 -16.53
C ILE A 183 21.15 8.85 -16.08
N ALA A 184 20.74 10.03 -16.55
CA ALA A 184 21.35 11.28 -16.17
C ALA A 184 20.76 11.80 -14.84
N ASN A 185 21.53 12.61 -14.12
CA ASN A 185 21.06 13.31 -12.92
C ASN A 185 19.92 14.31 -13.19
N THR A 186 19.68 14.66 -14.46
CA THR A 186 18.51 15.45 -14.92
C THR A 186 17.23 14.63 -15.07
N GLY A 187 17.23 13.35 -14.69
CA GLY A 187 16.09 12.45 -14.82
C GLY A 187 15.83 11.95 -16.26
N ILE A 188 16.77 12.20 -17.18
CA ILE A 188 16.67 11.67 -18.55
C ILE A 188 17.24 10.25 -18.58
N VAL A 189 16.43 9.34 -19.11
CA VAL A 189 16.78 7.93 -19.31
C VAL A 189 16.95 7.66 -20.80
N THR A 190 18.06 7.00 -21.15
CA THR A 190 18.33 6.58 -22.52
C THR A 190 18.13 5.08 -22.66
N VAL A 191 17.34 4.67 -23.63
CA VAL A 191 16.99 3.27 -23.94
C VAL A 191 17.19 2.99 -25.44
N ALA A 192 17.13 1.73 -25.82
CA ALA A 192 17.23 1.38 -27.26
C ALA A 192 16.02 1.85 -28.09
N SER A 193 14.83 1.81 -27.48
CA SER A 193 13.57 2.27 -28.13
C SER A 193 12.51 2.61 -27.09
N THR A 194 11.77 3.69 -27.32
CA THR A 194 10.62 4.10 -26.51
C THR A 194 9.27 3.71 -27.16
N ALA A 195 9.28 2.91 -28.23
CA ALA A 195 8.08 2.59 -29.01
C ALA A 195 6.93 1.93 -28.20
N ASN A 196 7.26 1.26 -27.11
CA ASN A 196 6.30 0.61 -26.21
C ASN A 196 5.92 1.47 -24.99
N LEU A 197 6.35 2.71 -24.94
CA LEU A 197 6.11 3.64 -23.84
C LEU A 197 5.25 4.81 -24.31
N ALA A 198 4.38 5.28 -23.44
CA ALA A 198 3.56 6.46 -23.65
C ALA A 198 3.73 7.46 -22.51
N ASP A 199 3.42 8.73 -22.78
CA ASP A 199 3.39 9.76 -21.75
C ASP A 199 2.37 9.37 -20.66
N GLY A 200 2.81 9.41 -19.41
CA GLY A 200 1.99 9.02 -18.26
C GLY A 200 2.13 7.56 -17.82
N ASP A 201 2.86 6.73 -18.55
CA ASP A 201 3.16 5.37 -18.09
C ASP A 201 3.95 5.40 -16.77
N VAL A 202 3.74 4.39 -15.95
CA VAL A 202 4.42 4.24 -14.65
C VAL A 202 5.54 3.24 -14.77
N VAL A 203 6.75 3.67 -14.45
CA VAL A 203 7.95 2.83 -14.48
C VAL A 203 8.59 2.72 -13.11
N THR A 204 9.27 1.60 -12.87
CA THR A 204 10.23 1.41 -11.78
C THR A 204 11.61 1.23 -12.37
N VAL A 205 12.64 1.69 -11.66
CA VAL A 205 14.02 1.73 -12.17
C VAL A 205 14.93 1.00 -11.20
N LEU A 206 15.65 0.00 -11.68
CA LEU A 206 16.70 -0.67 -10.93
C LEU A 206 18.05 -0.34 -11.56
N MET A 207 18.92 0.38 -10.87
CA MET A 207 20.29 0.60 -11.32
C MET A 207 21.09 -0.69 -11.21
N THR A 208 21.69 -1.12 -12.33
CA THR A 208 22.43 -2.40 -12.41
C THR A 208 23.95 -2.19 -12.49
N ALA A 209 24.40 -1.03 -12.98
CA ALA A 209 25.81 -0.68 -13.01
C ALA A 209 26.06 0.83 -12.99
N GLY A 210 27.09 1.24 -12.31
CA GLY A 210 27.59 2.61 -12.22
C GLY A 210 26.53 3.59 -11.73
N GLY A 211 26.83 4.38 -10.75
CA GLY A 211 25.93 5.42 -10.31
C GLY A 211 25.41 5.26 -8.89
N THR A 212 25.19 6.40 -8.27
CA THR A 212 24.63 6.55 -6.93
C THR A 212 23.51 7.60 -6.97
N LEU A 213 22.66 7.52 -8.00
CA LEU A 213 21.58 8.48 -8.18
C LEU A 213 20.60 8.39 -7.02
N ALA A 214 20.49 9.46 -6.25
CA ALA A 214 19.49 9.65 -5.23
C ALA A 214 18.60 10.81 -5.61
N GLU A 215 17.30 10.70 -5.41
CA GLU A 215 16.36 11.78 -5.71
C GLU A 215 16.70 13.02 -4.89
N SER A 216 16.91 14.16 -5.59
CA SER A 216 17.15 15.46 -4.98
C SER A 216 15.81 16.14 -4.71
N THR A 217 15.56 16.52 -3.47
CA THR A 217 14.39 17.31 -3.14
C THR A 217 14.61 18.79 -3.38
N VAL A 218 13.81 19.34 -4.28
CA VAL A 218 13.52 20.77 -4.23
C VAL A 218 12.23 20.91 -3.42
N GLY A 219 12.35 21.24 -2.12
CA GLY A 219 11.20 21.65 -1.32
C GLY A 219 10.58 20.62 -0.36
N GLY A 220 11.33 19.69 0.20
CA GLY A 220 10.90 18.91 1.40
C GLY A 220 10.60 17.43 1.16
N THR A 221 11.04 16.60 2.00
CA THR A 221 10.69 15.23 2.39
C THR A 221 11.36 14.02 1.72
N TYR A 222 12.09 14.11 0.62
CA TYR A 222 12.73 12.94 0.00
C TYR A 222 14.23 13.12 -0.23
N ASN A 223 14.97 13.42 0.84
CA ASN A 223 16.42 13.58 0.72
C ASN A 223 17.12 12.21 0.70
N GLY A 224 17.84 11.94 -0.39
CA GLY A 224 18.87 10.93 -0.44
C GLY A 224 18.41 9.48 -0.63
N VAL A 225 17.15 9.23 -1.04
CA VAL A 225 16.70 7.88 -1.36
C VAL A 225 17.27 7.47 -2.71
N LEU A 226 18.07 6.41 -2.73
CA LEU A 226 18.63 5.84 -3.95
C LEU A 226 17.51 5.40 -4.89
N LEU A 227 17.71 5.65 -6.18
CA LEU A 227 16.82 5.17 -7.23
C LEU A 227 16.77 3.65 -7.23
N ASN A 228 15.62 3.07 -6.90
CA ASN A 228 15.41 1.63 -6.80
C ASN A 228 13.98 1.23 -7.22
N VAL A 229 13.70 -0.07 -7.28
CA VAL A 229 12.41 -0.64 -7.70
C VAL A 229 11.23 -0.31 -6.78
N GLU A 230 11.47 0.24 -5.61
CA GLU A 230 10.41 0.61 -4.68
C GLU A 230 9.82 1.97 -5.01
N GLN A 231 10.54 2.76 -5.79
CA GLN A 231 10.09 4.07 -6.27
C GLN A 231 9.53 3.94 -7.67
N SER A 232 8.39 4.56 -7.87
CA SER A 232 7.74 4.66 -9.17
C SER A 232 7.79 6.10 -9.69
N TYR A 233 7.93 6.21 -10.98
CA TYR A 233 7.93 7.48 -11.70
C TYR A 233 6.96 7.42 -12.85
N PHE A 234 6.29 8.53 -13.11
CA PHE A 234 5.65 8.75 -14.40
C PHE A 234 6.70 9.11 -15.43
N ILE A 235 6.42 8.86 -16.68
CA ILE A 235 7.34 9.21 -17.76
C ILE A 235 6.76 10.22 -18.72
N THR A 236 7.66 10.98 -19.35
CA THR A 236 7.37 11.78 -20.55
C THR A 236 8.35 11.42 -21.64
N VAL A 237 7.87 10.92 -22.75
CA VAL A 237 8.67 10.54 -23.91
C VAL A 237 9.20 11.77 -24.60
N LEU A 238 10.51 11.84 -24.82
CA LEU A 238 11.17 12.98 -25.48
C LEU A 238 11.54 12.67 -26.93
N SER A 239 11.97 11.45 -27.18
CA SER A 239 12.40 10.99 -28.50
C SER A 239 12.19 9.47 -28.63
N ALA A 240 12.53 8.91 -29.79
CA ALA A 240 12.49 7.47 -30.03
C ALA A 240 13.41 6.64 -29.10
N THR A 241 14.35 7.28 -28.39
CA THR A 241 15.35 6.63 -27.52
C THR A 241 15.49 7.24 -26.15
N THR A 242 14.75 8.29 -25.82
CA THR A 242 14.87 8.98 -24.53
C THR A 242 13.52 9.35 -23.95
N PHE A 243 13.42 9.25 -22.64
CA PHE A 243 12.29 9.75 -21.86
C PHE A 243 12.77 10.39 -20.55
N LYS A 244 11.91 11.18 -19.91
CA LYS A 244 12.14 11.78 -18.60
C LYS A 244 11.36 11.07 -17.53
N LEU A 245 11.97 10.90 -16.36
CA LEU A 245 11.29 10.53 -15.13
C LEU A 245 10.62 11.75 -14.51
N VAL A 246 9.34 11.63 -14.17
CA VAL A 246 8.51 12.70 -13.61
C VAL A 246 7.86 12.18 -12.34
N ARG A 247 7.88 12.97 -11.26
CA ARG A 247 7.37 12.52 -9.97
C ARG A 247 5.85 12.59 -9.88
N ASN A 248 5.27 13.68 -10.36
CA ASN A 248 3.83 13.90 -10.28
C ASN A 248 3.19 13.85 -11.65
N TYR A 249 2.00 13.28 -11.74
CA TYR A 249 1.25 13.22 -12.99
C TYR A 249 1.03 14.62 -13.61
N ASN A 250 0.79 15.64 -12.78
CA ASN A 250 0.59 17.01 -13.26
C ASN A 250 1.84 17.62 -13.91
N ASP A 251 3.03 17.11 -13.59
CA ASP A 251 4.29 17.56 -14.15
C ASP A 251 4.59 16.97 -15.54
N ILE A 252 3.80 16.01 -16.01
CA ILE A 252 3.93 15.41 -17.35
C ILE A 252 3.78 16.49 -18.43
N ASN A 253 2.74 17.29 -18.34
CA ASN A 253 2.46 18.35 -19.33
C ASN A 253 3.50 19.45 -19.30
N THR A 254 4.03 19.78 -18.13
CA THR A 254 5.10 20.80 -17.96
C THR A 254 6.48 20.20 -18.22
N ARG A 255 6.59 18.90 -18.40
CA ARG A 255 7.84 18.13 -18.57
C ARG A 255 8.88 18.44 -17.48
N LYS A 256 8.39 18.72 -16.25
CA LYS A 256 9.26 18.98 -15.11
C LYS A 256 9.86 17.66 -14.63
N PRO A 257 11.18 17.45 -14.78
CA PRO A 257 11.81 16.19 -14.43
C PRO A 257 11.93 16.02 -12.92
N ALA A 258 11.95 14.76 -12.47
CA ALA A 258 12.57 14.42 -11.21
C ALA A 258 14.07 14.71 -11.32
N THR A 259 14.65 15.40 -10.35
CA THR A 259 16.09 15.71 -10.33
C THR A 259 16.78 14.78 -9.35
N PHE A 260 17.98 14.37 -9.71
CA PHE A 260 18.80 13.47 -8.91
C PHE A 260 20.14 14.08 -8.58
N THR A 261 20.68 13.72 -7.45
CA THR A 261 22.08 14.00 -7.04
C THR A 261 22.87 12.69 -7.08
N GLY A 262 24.17 12.80 -7.27
CA GLY A 262 25.07 11.65 -7.34
C GLY A 262 25.62 11.40 -8.74
N THR A 263 26.24 10.25 -8.92
CA THR A 263 26.85 9.84 -10.19
C THR A 263 25.78 9.23 -11.10
N ALA A 264 25.76 9.64 -12.37
CA ALA A 264 24.90 9.06 -13.40
C ALA A 264 25.08 7.55 -13.52
N ALA A 265 23.97 6.82 -13.70
CA ALA A 265 24.04 5.37 -13.91
C ALA A 265 24.38 5.07 -15.37
N THR A 266 25.25 4.07 -15.58
CA THR A 266 25.66 3.59 -16.90
C THR A 266 24.83 2.42 -17.40
N ALA A 267 24.08 1.76 -16.53
CA ALA A 267 23.11 0.74 -16.90
C ALA A 267 22.01 0.65 -15.83
N ALA A 268 20.79 0.40 -16.29
CA ALA A 268 19.64 0.15 -15.42
C ALA A 268 18.62 -0.75 -16.12
N THR A 269 17.81 -1.43 -15.34
CA THR A 269 16.61 -2.13 -15.81
C THR A 269 15.39 -1.30 -15.49
N ILE A 270 14.62 -0.97 -16.52
CA ILE A 270 13.32 -0.29 -16.42
C ILE A 270 12.24 -1.34 -16.48
N THR A 271 11.35 -1.36 -15.49
CA THR A 271 10.20 -2.27 -15.48
C THR A 271 8.91 -1.46 -15.55
N PHE A 272 7.98 -1.91 -16.38
CA PHE A 272 6.71 -1.22 -16.61
C PHE A 272 5.58 -2.19 -16.95
N ILE A 273 4.36 -1.84 -16.54
CA ILE A 273 3.13 -2.50 -16.97
C ILE A 273 2.22 -1.42 -17.53
N ASN A 274 1.92 -1.50 -18.82
CA ASN A 274 1.08 -0.55 -19.52
C ASN A 274 0.11 -1.26 -20.48
N ALA A 275 -0.68 -0.51 -21.24
CA ALA A 275 -1.70 -1.06 -22.12
C ALA A 275 -1.16 -2.01 -23.19
N SER A 276 0.12 -1.92 -23.57
CA SER A 276 0.71 -2.77 -24.60
C SER A 276 1.07 -4.18 -24.10
N ASN A 277 1.40 -4.32 -22.80
CA ASN A 277 1.93 -5.57 -22.24
C ASN A 277 1.09 -6.18 -21.10
N VAL A 278 0.15 -5.44 -20.53
CA VAL A 278 -0.64 -5.87 -19.36
C VAL A 278 -1.34 -7.21 -19.57
N LEU A 279 -1.86 -7.49 -20.75
CA LEU A 279 -2.54 -8.75 -21.04
C LEU A 279 -1.55 -9.93 -21.10
N SER A 280 -0.34 -9.70 -21.60
CA SER A 280 0.73 -10.71 -21.57
C SER A 280 1.19 -10.98 -20.15
N VAL A 281 1.33 -9.93 -19.32
CA VAL A 281 1.70 -10.04 -17.91
C VAL A 281 0.64 -10.80 -17.13
N LEU A 282 -0.65 -10.41 -17.25
CA LEU A 282 -1.76 -11.09 -16.58
C LEU A 282 -1.94 -12.53 -17.07
N GLY A 283 -1.71 -12.79 -18.36
CA GLY A 283 -1.71 -14.14 -18.92
C GLY A 283 -0.60 -15.01 -18.33
N GLY A 284 0.59 -14.43 -18.13
CA GLY A 284 1.70 -15.09 -17.43
C GLY A 284 1.37 -15.40 -15.98
N VAL A 285 0.79 -14.43 -15.26
CA VAL A 285 0.28 -14.63 -13.89
C VAL A 285 -0.73 -15.78 -13.85
N TYR A 286 -1.74 -15.72 -14.71
CA TYR A 286 -2.78 -16.75 -14.76
C TYR A 286 -2.22 -18.15 -15.06
N GLY A 287 -1.23 -18.25 -15.93
CA GLY A 287 -0.60 -19.52 -16.28
C GLY A 287 0.24 -20.15 -15.16
N THR A 288 0.73 -19.33 -14.22
CA THR A 288 1.54 -19.79 -13.07
C THR A 288 0.73 -20.09 -11.83
N LEU A 289 -0.52 -19.63 -11.75
CA LEU A 289 -1.41 -19.92 -10.63
C LEU A 289 -1.85 -21.39 -10.62
N ASP A 290 -1.91 -21.98 -9.44
CA ASP A 290 -2.48 -23.31 -9.30
C ASP A 290 -3.96 -23.34 -9.73
N PRO A 291 -4.40 -24.33 -10.54
CA PRO A 291 -5.78 -24.46 -10.92
C PRO A 291 -6.76 -24.58 -9.75
N ALA A 292 -6.34 -25.21 -8.64
CA ALA A 292 -7.16 -25.36 -7.46
C ALA A 292 -7.43 -24.02 -6.77
N ASP A 293 -6.40 -23.15 -6.68
CA ASP A 293 -6.52 -21.83 -6.05
C ASP A 293 -7.35 -20.86 -6.90
N ARG A 294 -7.16 -20.89 -8.23
CA ARG A 294 -7.93 -20.03 -9.16
C ARG A 294 -9.43 -20.24 -9.12
N MET A 295 -9.87 -21.44 -8.78
CA MET A 295 -11.29 -21.82 -8.75
C MET A 295 -11.97 -21.50 -7.43
N GLN A 296 -11.24 -21.01 -6.44
CA GLN A 296 -11.81 -20.60 -5.15
C GLN A 296 -12.55 -19.27 -5.29
N GLU A 297 -13.73 -19.19 -4.69
CA GLU A 297 -14.60 -18.01 -4.78
C GLU A 297 -13.98 -16.76 -4.13
N ASP A 298 -13.12 -16.95 -3.12
CA ASP A 298 -12.47 -15.88 -2.38
C ASP A 298 -11.09 -15.49 -2.93
N PHE A 299 -10.64 -16.13 -4.02
CA PHE A 299 -9.38 -15.80 -4.67
C PHE A 299 -9.50 -14.54 -5.52
N ASN A 300 -8.56 -13.61 -5.39
CA ASN A 300 -8.51 -12.38 -6.16
C ASN A 300 -7.08 -11.96 -6.50
N LEU A 301 -6.95 -11.13 -7.54
CA LEU A 301 -5.70 -10.48 -7.90
C LEU A 301 -5.74 -9.02 -7.45
N GLN A 302 -4.87 -8.68 -6.53
CA GLN A 302 -4.68 -7.31 -6.03
C GLN A 302 -3.65 -6.61 -6.90
N ILE A 303 -4.06 -5.55 -7.57
CA ILE A 303 -3.24 -4.85 -8.56
C ILE A 303 -3.17 -3.34 -8.27
N PRO A 304 -2.04 -2.68 -8.59
CA PRO A 304 -1.96 -1.23 -8.48
C PRO A 304 -2.92 -0.53 -9.44
N LEU A 305 -3.35 0.66 -9.08
CA LEU A 305 -4.31 1.44 -9.85
C LEU A 305 -3.87 1.66 -11.32
N HIS A 306 -2.60 1.94 -11.59
CA HIS A 306 -2.09 2.15 -12.95
C HIS A 306 -2.16 0.88 -13.81
N VAL A 307 -1.97 -0.31 -13.22
CA VAL A 307 -2.13 -1.60 -13.92
C VAL A 307 -3.60 -1.83 -14.29
N GLY A 308 -4.52 -1.46 -13.39
CA GLY A 308 -5.96 -1.49 -13.68
C GLY A 308 -6.34 -0.57 -14.84
N TYR A 309 -5.82 0.66 -14.88
CA TYR A 309 -6.00 1.57 -16.01
C TYR A 309 -5.40 1.02 -17.30
N ALA A 310 -4.19 0.48 -17.25
CA ALA A 310 -3.54 -0.16 -18.39
C ALA A 310 -4.38 -1.32 -18.94
N TYR A 311 -4.97 -2.13 -18.05
CA TYR A 311 -5.86 -3.22 -18.43
C TYR A 311 -7.14 -2.70 -19.11
N ALA A 312 -7.79 -1.69 -18.51
CA ALA A 312 -8.98 -1.07 -19.09
C ALA A 312 -8.68 -0.51 -20.50
N GLN A 313 -7.56 0.18 -20.66
CA GLN A 313 -7.13 0.73 -21.96
C GLN A 313 -6.80 -0.37 -22.98
N ALA A 314 -6.12 -1.45 -22.55
CA ALA A 314 -5.82 -2.58 -23.41
C ALA A 314 -7.09 -3.28 -23.92
N GLN A 315 -8.10 -3.41 -23.05
CA GLN A 315 -9.40 -3.95 -23.45
C GLN A 315 -10.16 -3.01 -24.39
N ALA A 316 -10.17 -1.72 -24.11
CA ALA A 316 -10.78 -0.72 -24.99
C ALA A 316 -10.15 -0.72 -26.39
N ASN A 317 -8.84 -0.90 -26.49
CA ASN A 317 -8.12 -0.98 -27.77
C ASN A 317 -8.43 -2.26 -28.57
N LYS A 318 -8.83 -3.34 -27.89
CA LYS A 318 -9.24 -4.61 -28.55
C LYS A 318 -10.71 -4.62 -28.99
N ALA A 319 -11.50 -3.73 -28.45
CA ALA A 319 -12.94 -3.80 -28.55
C ALA A 319 -13.46 -3.25 -29.85
N VAL A 320 -13.63 -4.13 -30.81
CA VAL A 320 -14.63 -3.92 -31.88
C VAL A 320 -16.06 -4.24 -31.38
N ASN A 321 -16.23 -4.91 -30.22
CA ASN A 321 -17.54 -5.38 -29.76
C ASN A 321 -17.73 -5.43 -28.21
N VAL A 322 -16.99 -4.69 -27.42
CA VAL A 322 -17.17 -4.74 -25.96
C VAL A 322 -17.90 -3.50 -25.44
N LEU A 323 -19.13 -3.32 -25.90
CA LEU A 323 -20.02 -2.25 -25.39
C LEU A 323 -20.37 -2.42 -23.91
N ASN A 324 -20.08 -3.58 -23.30
CA ASN A 324 -20.44 -3.92 -21.93
C ASN A 324 -19.23 -4.16 -21.01
N ALA A 325 -17.98 -3.98 -21.47
CA ALA A 325 -16.82 -4.41 -20.69
C ALA A 325 -16.52 -3.54 -19.47
N PHE A 326 -16.98 -2.31 -19.42
CA PHE A 326 -16.63 -1.39 -18.33
C PHE A 326 -17.76 -0.44 -17.97
N THR A 327 -18.87 -0.98 -17.50
CA THR A 327 -19.86 -0.17 -16.79
C THR A 327 -19.37 0.25 -15.41
N ASP A 328 -18.41 -0.49 -14.84
CA ASP A 328 -17.85 -0.19 -13.53
C ASP A 328 -16.36 -0.61 -13.46
N VAL A 329 -15.46 0.39 -13.47
CA VAL A 329 -14.01 0.19 -13.33
C VAL A 329 -13.64 -0.50 -12.00
N LYS A 330 -14.54 -0.51 -11.02
CA LYS A 330 -14.33 -1.18 -9.73
C LYS A 330 -14.64 -2.68 -9.75
N LYS A 331 -15.26 -3.18 -10.81
CA LYS A 331 -15.63 -4.60 -10.98
C LYS A 331 -14.97 -5.18 -12.22
N MET A 332 -13.64 -5.16 -12.23
CA MET A 332 -12.88 -5.78 -13.30
C MET A 332 -12.57 -7.23 -12.94
N ASP A 333 -12.54 -8.09 -13.95
CA ASP A 333 -12.09 -9.46 -13.84
C ASP A 333 -11.13 -9.83 -14.97
N TYR A 334 -10.27 -10.81 -14.72
CA TYR A 334 -9.42 -11.41 -15.74
C TYR A 334 -9.62 -12.92 -15.74
N LEU A 335 -10.22 -13.44 -16.81
CA LEU A 335 -10.55 -14.87 -16.96
C LEU A 335 -11.32 -15.45 -15.76
N GLY A 336 -12.26 -14.68 -15.21
CA GLY A 336 -13.08 -15.09 -14.06
C GLY A 336 -12.47 -14.81 -12.69
N ILE A 337 -11.24 -14.30 -12.61
CA ILE A 337 -10.61 -13.90 -11.36
C ILE A 337 -10.84 -12.40 -11.13
N PRO A 338 -11.44 -11.98 -10.00
CA PRO A 338 -11.64 -10.58 -9.69
C PRO A 338 -10.32 -9.79 -9.57
N LEU A 339 -10.23 -8.65 -10.23
CA LEU A 339 -9.12 -7.71 -10.10
C LEU A 339 -9.46 -6.63 -9.07
N GLN A 340 -8.73 -6.61 -7.96
CA GLN A 340 -8.91 -5.64 -6.89
C GLN A 340 -7.92 -4.50 -7.05
N LEU A 341 -8.43 -3.29 -7.35
CA LEU A 341 -7.60 -2.09 -7.46
C LEU A 341 -7.15 -1.62 -6.09
N MET A 342 -5.85 -1.52 -5.89
CA MET A 342 -5.25 -1.11 -4.64
C MET A 342 -4.73 0.32 -4.72
N ASN A 343 -5.18 1.15 -3.78
CA ASN A 343 -4.61 2.47 -3.57
C ASN A 343 -3.30 2.36 -2.78
N HIS A 344 -2.36 3.25 -3.04
CA HIS A 344 -1.10 3.31 -2.31
C HIS A 344 -0.28 2.01 -2.34
N TRP A 345 -0.41 1.27 -3.42
CA TRP A 345 0.27 -0.01 -3.66
C TRP A 345 1.65 0.19 -4.28
N LYS A 346 2.56 -0.78 -4.08
CA LYS A 346 3.85 -0.78 -4.77
C LYS A 346 3.62 -0.92 -6.28
N ALA A 347 4.25 -0.04 -7.08
CA ALA A 347 4.09 -0.07 -8.53
C ALA A 347 4.60 -1.40 -9.13
N ASN A 348 3.99 -1.80 -10.22
CA ASN A 348 4.32 -3.02 -10.96
C ASN A 348 4.38 -4.29 -10.10
N THR A 349 3.53 -4.36 -9.06
CA THR A 349 3.42 -5.51 -8.15
C THR A 349 2.01 -6.04 -8.19
N ILE A 350 1.88 -7.35 -8.38
CA ILE A 350 0.58 -8.06 -8.37
C ILE A 350 0.64 -9.12 -7.27
N LEU A 351 -0.38 -9.17 -6.43
CA LEU A 351 -0.56 -10.21 -5.42
C LEU A 351 -1.82 -11.01 -5.75
N GLY A 352 -1.67 -12.31 -5.94
CA GLY A 352 -2.78 -13.26 -5.97
C GLY A 352 -2.92 -13.91 -4.61
N ALA A 353 -4.09 -13.78 -4.00
CA ALA A 353 -4.34 -14.33 -2.69
C ALA A 353 -5.84 -14.60 -2.47
N ARG A 354 -6.12 -15.55 -1.59
CA ARG A 354 -7.45 -15.71 -1.00
C ARG A 354 -7.63 -14.72 0.14
N THR A 355 -8.81 -14.12 0.25
CA THR A 355 -9.10 -13.19 1.37
C THR A 355 -9.07 -13.89 2.71
N SER A 356 -9.43 -15.18 2.75
CA SER A 356 -9.35 -16.05 3.94
C SER A 356 -7.94 -16.39 4.38
N ASN A 357 -6.94 -16.19 3.50
CA ASN A 357 -5.53 -16.47 3.78
C ASN A 357 -4.76 -15.27 4.36
N LEU A 358 -5.28 -14.06 4.24
CA LEU A 358 -4.64 -12.83 4.71
C LEU A 358 -5.27 -12.35 6.01
N PHE A 359 -4.47 -12.14 7.04
CA PHE A 359 -4.94 -11.80 8.39
C PHE A 359 -4.44 -10.44 8.85
N LEU A 360 -5.36 -9.72 9.48
CA LEU A 360 -5.09 -8.50 10.25
C LEU A 360 -5.51 -8.76 11.71
N GLY A 361 -4.55 -8.80 12.62
CA GLY A 361 -4.79 -8.83 14.06
C GLY A 361 -4.83 -7.42 14.63
N VAL A 362 -5.88 -7.08 15.35
CA VAL A 362 -6.04 -5.77 16.00
C VAL A 362 -6.38 -5.94 17.48
N ASP A 363 -5.93 -5.00 18.30
CA ASP A 363 -6.29 -4.89 19.69
C ASP A 363 -7.07 -3.58 19.89
N LEU A 364 -8.41 -3.67 19.87
CA LEU A 364 -9.30 -2.51 19.97
C LEU A 364 -9.46 -2.02 21.40
N LEU A 365 -9.31 -2.90 22.39
CA LEU A 365 -9.53 -2.66 23.81
C LEU A 365 -8.25 -2.75 24.64
N GLY A 366 -7.08 -2.73 23.97
CA GLY A 366 -5.81 -2.91 24.66
C GLY A 366 -5.43 -1.76 25.56
N ASP A 367 -4.82 -2.08 26.70
CA ASP A 367 -4.28 -1.10 27.66
C ASP A 367 -3.20 -0.18 27.04
N SER A 368 -2.64 -0.59 25.89
CA SER A 368 -1.66 0.19 25.14
C SER A 368 -2.28 1.21 24.16
N SER A 369 -3.61 1.17 23.97
CA SER A 369 -4.33 2.11 23.11
C SER A 369 -4.60 3.41 23.86
N GLU A 370 -4.21 4.53 23.26
CA GLU A 370 -4.33 5.87 23.85
C GLU A 370 -4.61 6.91 22.77
N LEU A 371 -5.52 7.80 23.03
CA LEU A 371 -5.70 9.04 22.28
C LEU A 371 -5.60 10.22 23.24
N SER A 372 -4.64 11.08 23.05
CA SER A 372 -4.48 12.28 23.85
C SER A 372 -4.34 13.52 22.96
N THR A 373 -5.02 14.58 23.36
CA THR A 373 -4.89 15.91 22.74
C THR A 373 -4.58 16.91 23.85
N VAL A 374 -3.42 17.54 23.76
CA VAL A 374 -2.87 18.40 24.83
C VAL A 374 -2.43 19.74 24.26
N TYR A 375 -2.91 20.82 24.89
CA TYR A 375 -2.40 22.18 24.66
C TYR A 375 -1.18 22.43 25.52
N MET A 376 -0.05 22.76 24.90
CA MET A 376 1.25 22.77 25.57
C MET A 376 1.58 24.06 26.31
N LYS A 377 0.90 25.17 26.03
CA LYS A 377 1.21 26.47 26.65
C LYS A 377 1.27 26.46 28.18
N PRO A 378 0.36 25.75 28.90
CA PRO A 378 0.43 25.69 30.35
C PRO A 378 1.67 24.93 30.88
N TYR A 379 2.28 24.07 30.06
CA TYR A 379 3.38 23.18 30.49
C TYR A 379 4.76 23.67 30.04
N THR A 380 4.87 24.11 28.78
CA THR A 380 6.16 24.47 28.14
C THR A 380 6.18 25.91 27.62
N ASN A 381 5.10 26.66 27.81
CA ASN A 381 4.88 28.00 27.21
C ASN A 381 4.90 28.02 25.67
N ASP A 382 4.83 26.85 25.01
CA ASP A 382 4.73 26.74 23.57
C ASP A 382 3.27 26.88 23.12
N ASN A 383 3.01 27.75 22.16
CA ASN A 383 1.65 27.97 21.61
C ASN A 383 1.30 26.89 20.56
N VAL A 384 1.28 25.62 21.01
CA VAL A 384 1.06 24.46 20.16
C VAL A 384 0.11 23.47 20.80
N VAL A 385 -0.63 22.75 19.94
CA VAL A 385 -1.43 21.59 20.34
C VAL A 385 -0.77 20.32 19.84
N ARG A 386 -0.64 19.33 20.71
CA ARG A 386 -0.11 18.00 20.38
C ARG A 386 -1.22 16.98 20.44
N MET A 387 -1.30 16.16 19.40
CA MET A 387 -2.17 14.99 19.34
C MET A 387 -1.29 13.75 19.27
N LYS A 388 -1.60 12.76 20.09
CA LYS A 388 -0.95 11.45 20.10
C LYS A 388 -2.04 10.38 20.05
N ALA A 389 -1.92 9.44 19.12
CA ALA A 389 -2.73 8.24 19.09
C ALA A 389 -1.80 7.02 19.06
N ARG A 390 -2.01 6.09 19.98
CA ARG A 390 -1.25 4.84 20.09
C ARG A 390 -2.18 3.68 19.76
N MET A 391 -1.74 2.79 18.90
CA MET A 391 -2.50 1.69 18.34
C MET A 391 -1.67 0.42 18.33
N LYS A 392 -2.32 -0.74 18.23
CA LYS A 392 -1.67 -2.04 18.18
C LYS A 392 -2.28 -2.91 17.09
N ALA A 393 -1.45 -3.41 16.18
CA ALA A 393 -1.88 -4.30 15.11
C ALA A 393 -0.74 -5.23 14.66
N ALA A 394 -1.11 -6.28 13.93
CA ALA A 394 -0.21 -7.19 13.24
C ALA A 394 -0.85 -7.66 11.94
N VAL A 395 -0.02 -8.00 10.96
CA VAL A 395 -0.48 -8.63 9.72
C VAL A 395 0.34 -9.87 9.44
N ASN A 396 -0.30 -10.89 8.89
CA ASN A 396 0.37 -12.09 8.40
C ASN A 396 -0.57 -12.86 7.46
N TYR A 397 -0.06 -13.93 6.84
CA TYR A 397 -0.80 -14.89 6.03
C TYR A 397 -0.77 -16.29 6.69
N LYS A 398 -1.59 -17.22 6.22
CA LYS A 398 -1.65 -18.61 6.72
C LYS A 398 -0.88 -19.56 5.81
N PHE A 399 -1.24 -19.66 4.54
CA PHE A 399 -0.71 -20.60 3.57
C PHE A 399 0.20 -19.89 2.55
N ALA A 400 1.47 -20.21 2.54
CA ALA A 400 2.42 -19.61 1.58
C ALA A 400 2.21 -20.12 0.15
N ASN A 401 1.85 -21.39 0.00
CA ASN A 401 1.62 -22.05 -1.29
C ASN A 401 0.36 -21.56 -2.03
N GLU A 402 -0.59 -20.93 -1.35
CA GLU A 402 -1.75 -20.27 -1.96
C GLU A 402 -1.50 -18.82 -2.39
N LEU A 403 -0.28 -18.34 -2.19
CA LEU A 403 0.08 -16.96 -2.50
C LEU A 403 0.89 -16.89 -3.79
N PHE A 404 0.51 -15.95 -4.64
CA PHE A 404 1.24 -15.57 -5.83
C PHE A 404 1.75 -14.14 -5.70
N TYR A 405 3.02 -13.90 -5.97
CA TYR A 405 3.64 -12.60 -5.88
C TYR A 405 4.47 -12.28 -7.11
N LEU A 406 4.04 -11.24 -7.84
CA LEU A 406 4.79 -10.70 -8.96
C LEU A 406 5.31 -9.31 -8.60
N SER A 407 6.59 -9.07 -8.81
CA SER A 407 7.21 -7.77 -8.58
C SER A 407 8.20 -7.38 -9.65
N ALA A 408 8.46 -6.07 -9.72
CA ALA A 408 9.51 -5.48 -10.54
C ALA A 408 10.90 -5.95 -10.13
#